data_f2f83b09062214986f94276c3381da8c
#
_entry.id   f2f83b09062214986f94276c3381da8c
#
_cell.length_a   1.000
_cell.length_b   1.000
_cell.length_c   1.000
_cell.angle_alpha   90.00
_cell.angle_beta   90.00
_cell.angle_gamma   90.00
#
_symmetry.space_group_name_H-M   'P 1'
#
loop_
_entity.id
_entity.type
_entity.pdbx_description
1 polymer ?
#
loop_
_entity_poly.entity_id
_entity_poly.type
_entity_poly.pdbx_seq_one_letter_code
_entity_poly.pdbx_strand_id
1 'polypeptide(L)'
;MRSDVLVVGGGPAGLTAAVSIREADPSLRVRVLEKARYPREKYCAGAVGARGEKILERLGILPDVPRVPIDGMSLRVVSRERAARVPGIGHVVRRIEFDAGIARLARDKGVEIVEDAKVDAIDVDRDGAVVRSSAGAFEARVVVGCDGVGSVVRKSMGLGPGALRAQVLELDTEPVAGDRERGIIHFDASDRELPGYTWDFPTIAGGEELVCRGIYHLKVGDEEVDLGKKLGARLAAMGLDIAKYKNKRFAERGVEMDGTFAKGPLMLAGEAAGIDPVTGEGIAQAVEYGSMVGPHVALALRREARLEGWTDRVRRSRLGRDLRIRQRLVREFYGPRRPQLEEVLVSDESFLSAGCRHFGAQPMELGPVAFALGRLGLYFARALLSG
;
A
#
# COMPACT_ATOMS: atom_id res chain seq x y z
N MET A 1 17.69 3.83 -25.65
CA MET A 1 17.45 5.24 -25.19
C MET A 1 18.07 5.42 -23.81
N ARG A 2 18.79 6.53 -23.59
CA ARG A 2 19.53 6.75 -22.32
C ARG A 2 18.83 7.74 -21.40
N SER A 3 18.72 7.41 -20.12
CA SER A 3 18.21 8.24 -19.03
C SER A 3 19.22 8.30 -17.87
N ASP A 4 19.10 9.28 -16.98
CA ASP A 4 19.86 9.23 -15.73
C ASP A 4 19.18 8.29 -14.73
N VAL A 5 17.84 8.35 -14.68
CA VAL A 5 17.03 7.49 -13.82
C VAL A 5 15.88 6.89 -14.63
N LEU A 6 15.72 5.58 -14.49
CA LEU A 6 14.59 4.84 -15.03
C LEU A 6 13.74 4.32 -13.88
N VAL A 7 12.46 4.65 -13.88
CA VAL A 7 11.48 4.14 -12.91
C VAL A 7 10.66 3.06 -13.59
N VAL A 8 10.63 1.86 -13.04
CA VAL A 8 9.83 0.74 -13.55
C VAL A 8 8.54 0.63 -12.76
N GLY A 9 7.41 0.85 -13.43
CA GLY A 9 6.06 0.88 -12.87
C GLY A 9 5.52 2.30 -12.65
N GLY A 10 4.40 2.60 -13.29
CA GLY A 10 3.68 3.88 -13.23
C GLY A 10 2.52 3.89 -12.24
N GLY A 11 2.64 3.21 -11.10
CA GLY A 11 1.71 3.36 -9.97
C GLY A 11 2.06 4.56 -9.08
N PRO A 12 1.33 4.77 -7.97
CA PRO A 12 1.58 5.90 -7.06
C PRO A 12 3.03 6.01 -6.60
N ALA A 13 3.71 4.88 -6.30
CA ALA A 13 5.13 4.89 -5.92
C ALA A 13 6.02 5.45 -7.04
N GLY A 14 5.85 4.95 -8.28
CA GLY A 14 6.74 5.30 -9.38
C GLY A 14 6.52 6.72 -9.89
N LEU A 15 5.25 7.14 -10.00
CA LEU A 15 4.93 8.51 -10.41
C LEU A 15 5.41 9.54 -9.38
N THR A 16 5.20 9.25 -8.08
CA THR A 16 5.71 10.10 -7.00
C THR A 16 7.24 10.11 -6.98
N ALA A 17 7.90 8.97 -7.19
CA ALA A 17 9.36 8.89 -7.28
C ALA A 17 9.90 9.74 -8.43
N ALA A 18 9.30 9.62 -9.61
CA ALA A 18 9.74 10.36 -10.79
C ALA A 18 9.64 11.88 -10.59
N VAL A 19 8.50 12.36 -10.06
CA VAL A 19 8.31 13.78 -9.74
C VAL A 19 9.28 14.23 -8.64
N SER A 20 9.43 13.44 -7.59
CA SER A 20 10.37 13.74 -6.49
C SER A 20 11.82 13.84 -6.96
N ILE A 21 12.25 13.02 -7.94
CA ILE A 21 13.58 13.12 -8.55
C ILE A 21 13.71 14.42 -9.33
N ARG A 22 12.72 14.78 -10.15
CA ARG A 22 12.70 16.02 -10.90
C ARG A 22 12.73 17.27 -10.01
N GLU A 23 12.04 17.22 -8.86
CA GLU A 23 12.12 18.32 -7.87
C GLU A 23 13.50 18.40 -7.21
N ALA A 24 14.11 17.27 -6.86
CA ALA A 24 15.41 17.24 -6.20
C ALA A 24 16.57 17.67 -7.13
N ASP A 25 16.45 17.35 -8.42
CA ASP A 25 17.40 17.75 -9.44
C ASP A 25 16.74 17.85 -10.84
N PRO A 26 16.33 19.06 -11.27
CA PRO A 26 15.68 19.25 -12.56
C PRO A 26 16.54 18.92 -13.78
N SER A 27 17.88 18.79 -13.63
CA SER A 27 18.78 18.43 -14.72
C SER A 27 18.73 16.95 -15.10
N LEU A 28 18.24 16.10 -14.19
CA LEU A 28 18.17 14.65 -14.41
C LEU A 28 17.08 14.27 -15.42
N ARG A 29 17.44 13.42 -16.36
CA ARG A 29 16.49 12.82 -17.31
C ARG A 29 15.83 11.62 -16.64
N VAL A 30 14.56 11.79 -16.25
CA VAL A 30 13.74 10.78 -15.57
C VAL A 30 12.71 10.23 -16.53
N ARG A 31 12.67 8.91 -16.64
CA ARG A 31 11.69 8.20 -17.45
C ARG A 31 10.99 7.13 -16.64
N VAL A 32 9.67 7.01 -16.82
CA VAL A 32 8.84 5.94 -16.21
C VAL A 32 8.47 4.96 -17.31
N LEU A 33 8.64 3.66 -17.06
CA LEU A 33 8.11 2.59 -17.91
C LEU A 33 6.87 2.00 -17.26
N GLU A 34 5.73 2.14 -17.91
CA GLU A 34 4.45 1.54 -17.48
C GLU A 34 4.01 0.49 -18.50
N LYS A 35 3.64 -0.69 -18.01
CA LYS A 35 3.27 -1.84 -18.86
C LYS A 35 1.94 -1.69 -19.60
N ALA A 36 1.09 -0.79 -19.14
CA ALA A 36 -0.24 -0.55 -19.69
C ALA A 36 -0.40 0.91 -20.13
N ARG A 37 -1.53 1.24 -20.77
CA ARG A 37 -1.94 2.61 -21.08
C ARG A 37 -2.87 3.15 -20.04
N TYR A 38 -2.75 4.40 -19.67
CA TYR A 38 -3.71 5.09 -18.83
C TYR A 38 -4.94 5.56 -19.65
N PRO A 39 -6.15 5.51 -19.04
CA PRO A 39 -6.49 4.94 -17.74
C PRO A 39 -6.45 3.40 -17.76
N ARG A 40 -5.93 2.79 -16.68
CA ARG A 40 -5.77 1.34 -16.59
C ARG A 40 -6.31 0.78 -15.28
N GLU A 41 -6.83 -0.45 -15.33
CA GLU A 41 -7.28 -1.16 -14.14
C GLU A 41 -6.10 -1.49 -13.21
N LYS A 42 -6.31 -1.25 -11.92
CA LYS A 42 -5.50 -1.77 -10.82
C LYS A 42 -6.43 -2.06 -9.66
N TYR A 43 -6.63 -3.31 -9.38
CA TYR A 43 -7.52 -3.76 -8.31
C TYR A 43 -7.00 -3.27 -6.94
N CYS A 44 -7.89 -2.69 -6.15
CA CYS A 44 -7.61 -2.13 -4.83
C CYS A 44 -8.89 -1.51 -4.27
N ALA A 45 -9.14 -1.68 -2.99
CA ALA A 45 -10.26 -1.03 -2.29
C ALA A 45 -10.22 0.51 -2.33
N GLY A 46 -9.04 1.09 -2.61
CA GLY A 46 -8.89 2.50 -2.96
C GLY A 46 -8.76 3.46 -1.78
N ALA A 47 -8.68 3.01 -0.55
CA ALA A 47 -8.49 3.92 0.59
C ALA A 47 -7.09 4.58 0.56
N VAL A 48 -7.05 5.89 0.49
CA VAL A 48 -5.85 6.72 0.53
C VAL A 48 -5.90 7.56 1.80
N GLY A 49 -4.96 7.32 2.71
CA GLY A 49 -4.84 8.14 3.91
C GLY A 49 -4.38 9.57 3.58
N ALA A 50 -4.92 10.56 4.29
CA ALA A 50 -4.56 11.96 4.09
C ALA A 50 -3.05 12.22 4.22
N ARG A 51 -2.32 11.33 4.86
CA ARG A 51 -0.86 11.30 4.91
C ARG A 51 -0.23 11.20 3.50
N GLY A 52 -0.77 10.33 2.63
CA GLY A 52 -0.35 10.22 1.24
C GLY A 52 -0.82 11.41 0.39
N GLU A 53 -2.07 11.85 0.60
CA GLU A 53 -2.63 13.00 -0.13
C GLU A 53 -1.82 14.28 0.09
N LYS A 54 -1.44 14.59 1.34
CA LYS A 54 -0.59 15.75 1.66
C LYS A 54 0.77 15.72 0.94
N ILE A 55 1.33 14.55 0.71
CA ILE A 55 2.58 14.41 -0.07
C ILE A 55 2.32 14.70 -1.54
N LEU A 56 1.26 14.13 -2.12
CA LEU A 56 0.88 14.38 -3.51
C LEU A 56 0.52 15.85 -3.75
N GLU A 57 -0.17 16.48 -2.80
CA GLU A 57 -0.50 17.91 -2.83
C GLU A 57 0.76 18.78 -2.81
N ARG A 58 1.70 18.52 -1.88
CA ARG A 58 2.99 19.22 -1.81
C ARG A 58 3.80 19.10 -3.10
N LEU A 59 3.75 17.94 -3.75
CA LEU A 59 4.39 17.68 -5.04
C LEU A 59 3.58 18.25 -6.23
N GLY A 60 2.38 18.79 -5.99
CA GLY A 60 1.48 19.31 -7.03
C GLY A 60 0.98 18.23 -7.99
N ILE A 61 0.81 17.02 -7.51
CA ILE A 61 0.31 15.87 -8.29
C ILE A 61 -0.86 15.13 -7.58
N LEU A 62 -1.55 15.78 -6.65
CA LEU A 62 -2.81 15.26 -6.14
C LEU A 62 -3.90 15.47 -7.22
N PRO A 63 -4.47 14.39 -7.78
CA PRO A 63 -5.43 14.53 -8.86
C PRO A 63 -6.81 14.90 -8.31
N ASP A 64 -7.52 15.73 -9.06
CA ASP A 64 -8.95 15.97 -8.86
C ASP A 64 -9.73 14.87 -9.59
N VAL A 65 -10.25 13.92 -8.81
CA VAL A 65 -11.01 12.75 -9.28
C VAL A 65 -12.17 12.47 -8.33
N PRO A 66 -13.23 11.76 -8.79
CA PRO A 66 -14.30 11.30 -7.90
C PRO A 66 -13.76 10.53 -6.71
N ARG A 67 -14.21 10.89 -5.51
CA ARG A 67 -13.71 10.32 -4.25
C ARG A 67 -14.77 10.37 -3.15
N VAL A 68 -14.72 9.41 -2.24
CA VAL A 68 -15.57 9.36 -1.05
C VAL A 68 -14.74 9.75 0.16
N PRO A 69 -15.12 10.76 0.95
CA PRO A 69 -14.41 11.12 2.19
C PRO A 69 -14.42 9.96 3.19
N ILE A 70 -13.33 9.80 3.94
CA ILE A 70 -13.23 8.89 5.07
C ILE A 70 -13.17 9.72 6.35
N ASP A 71 -14.21 9.57 7.18
CA ASP A 71 -14.38 10.27 8.46
C ASP A 71 -14.31 9.32 9.66
N GLY A 72 -13.92 8.07 9.43
CA GLY A 72 -13.74 7.10 10.49
C GLY A 72 -13.52 5.68 9.98
N MET A 73 -13.28 4.81 10.95
CA MET A 73 -13.10 3.37 10.73
C MET A 73 -13.93 2.58 11.73
N SER A 74 -14.41 1.40 11.31
CA SER A 74 -14.99 0.43 12.24
C SER A 74 -14.29 -0.92 12.11
N LEU A 75 -14.18 -1.62 13.22
CA LEU A 75 -13.61 -2.97 13.33
C LEU A 75 -14.59 -3.87 14.07
N ARG A 76 -14.99 -4.94 13.42
CA ARG A 76 -15.75 -6.04 14.00
C ARG A 76 -14.81 -7.21 14.31
N VAL A 77 -14.95 -7.75 15.49
CA VAL A 77 -14.35 -9.04 15.91
C VAL A 77 -15.46 -9.96 16.40
N VAL A 78 -15.12 -11.18 16.81
CA VAL A 78 -16.14 -12.16 17.25
C VAL A 78 -17.05 -11.62 18.36
N SER A 79 -16.47 -10.97 19.38
CA SER A 79 -17.22 -10.54 20.56
C SER A 79 -18.04 -9.28 20.34
N ARG A 80 -17.56 -8.34 19.52
CA ARG A 80 -18.17 -7.01 19.38
C ARG A 80 -17.63 -6.23 18.17
N GLU A 81 -18.26 -5.08 17.95
CA GLU A 81 -17.80 -4.08 17.00
C GLU A 81 -17.51 -2.76 17.70
N ARG A 82 -16.51 -2.04 17.20
CA ARG A 82 -16.20 -0.65 17.58
C ARG A 82 -16.02 0.20 16.34
N ALA A 83 -16.38 1.46 16.48
CA ALA A 83 -16.11 2.48 15.47
C ALA A 83 -15.45 3.69 16.14
N ALA A 84 -14.60 4.38 15.40
CA ALA A 84 -14.07 5.69 15.78
C ALA A 84 -14.31 6.67 14.65
N ARG A 85 -14.76 7.87 14.98
CA ARG A 85 -14.95 8.97 14.04
C ARG A 85 -13.83 9.99 14.21
N VAL A 86 -13.11 10.20 13.15
CA VAL A 86 -12.05 11.19 13.04
C VAL A 86 -12.17 11.78 11.63
N PRO A 87 -12.82 12.94 11.47
CA PRO A 87 -13.08 13.52 10.16
C PRO A 87 -11.82 13.81 9.36
N GLY A 88 -11.92 13.65 8.02
CA GLY A 88 -10.86 14.06 7.11
C GLY A 88 -9.59 13.22 7.19
N ILE A 89 -9.71 11.91 7.47
CA ILE A 89 -8.54 11.03 7.53
C ILE A 89 -8.07 10.54 6.16
N GLY A 90 -8.82 10.81 5.10
CA GLY A 90 -8.47 10.44 3.72
C GLY A 90 -9.69 10.30 2.83
N HIS A 91 -9.50 9.61 1.71
CA HIS A 91 -10.57 9.35 0.74
C HIS A 91 -10.46 7.92 0.18
N VAL A 92 -11.61 7.40 -0.25
CA VAL A 92 -11.65 6.23 -1.14
C VAL A 92 -11.72 6.72 -2.58
N VAL A 93 -10.81 6.26 -3.43
CA VAL A 93 -10.69 6.61 -4.84
C VAL A 93 -10.70 5.36 -5.72
N ARG A 94 -11.05 5.53 -7.00
CA ARG A 94 -10.83 4.47 -8.00
C ARG A 94 -9.44 4.61 -8.60
N ARG A 95 -8.65 3.54 -8.54
CA ARG A 95 -7.26 3.53 -9.02
C ARG A 95 -7.14 3.82 -10.52
N ILE A 96 -8.15 3.46 -11.30
CA ILE A 96 -8.18 3.73 -12.74
C ILE A 96 -8.09 5.24 -13.03
N GLU A 97 -8.83 6.06 -12.29
CA GLU A 97 -8.87 7.50 -12.43
C GLU A 97 -7.73 8.18 -11.66
N PHE A 98 -7.46 7.69 -10.44
CA PHE A 98 -6.44 8.26 -9.56
C PHE A 98 -5.04 8.12 -10.15
N ASP A 99 -4.66 6.93 -10.61
CA ASP A 99 -3.34 6.72 -11.21
C ASP A 99 -3.19 7.50 -12.53
N ALA A 100 -4.24 7.54 -13.38
CA ALA A 100 -4.25 8.31 -14.61
C ALA A 100 -4.11 9.82 -14.35
N GLY A 101 -4.79 10.32 -13.31
CA GLY A 101 -4.70 11.72 -12.90
C GLY A 101 -3.28 12.08 -12.41
N ILE A 102 -2.66 11.23 -11.57
CA ILE A 102 -1.26 11.43 -11.15
C ILE A 102 -0.33 11.39 -12.37
N ALA A 103 -0.53 10.44 -13.30
CA ALA A 103 0.32 10.33 -14.50
C ALA A 103 0.24 11.59 -15.39
N ARG A 104 -0.96 12.15 -15.57
CA ARG A 104 -1.15 13.42 -16.28
C ARG A 104 -0.37 14.54 -15.61
N LEU A 105 -0.55 14.75 -14.31
CA LEU A 105 0.13 15.79 -13.54
C LEU A 105 1.66 15.59 -13.51
N ALA A 106 2.14 14.34 -13.50
CA ALA A 106 3.56 14.04 -13.58
C ALA A 106 4.15 14.42 -14.95
N ARG A 107 3.40 14.22 -16.06
CA ARG A 107 3.80 14.71 -17.40
C ARG A 107 3.89 16.23 -17.44
N ASP A 108 2.94 16.94 -16.83
CA ASP A 108 2.94 18.40 -16.74
C ASP A 108 4.19 18.91 -15.98
N LYS A 109 4.78 18.09 -15.11
CA LYS A 109 6.05 18.35 -14.41
C LYS A 109 7.30 17.85 -15.17
N GLY A 110 7.14 17.49 -16.44
CA GLY A 110 8.25 17.09 -17.31
C GLY A 110 8.76 15.67 -17.10
N VAL A 111 7.96 14.78 -16.48
CA VAL A 111 8.27 13.35 -16.41
C VAL A 111 7.89 12.68 -17.73
N GLU A 112 8.86 12.01 -18.36
CA GLU A 112 8.60 11.19 -19.54
C GLU A 112 8.01 9.84 -19.11
N ILE A 113 6.81 9.51 -19.58
CA ILE A 113 6.13 8.22 -19.29
C ILE A 113 5.97 7.47 -20.60
N VAL A 114 6.61 6.30 -20.67
CA VAL A 114 6.48 5.35 -21.78
C VAL A 114 5.46 4.30 -21.38
N GLU A 115 4.33 4.34 -22.03
CA GLU A 115 3.25 3.35 -21.88
C GLU A 115 3.49 2.13 -22.77
N ASP A 116 2.77 1.03 -22.54
CA ASP A 116 2.96 -0.27 -23.21
C ASP A 116 4.41 -0.79 -23.10
N ALA A 117 5.14 -0.37 -22.09
CA ALA A 117 6.54 -0.68 -21.85
C ALA A 117 6.70 -1.72 -20.72
N LYS A 118 6.19 -2.94 -20.96
CA LYS A 118 6.36 -4.05 -20.01
C LYS A 118 7.83 -4.45 -19.94
N VAL A 119 8.42 -4.29 -18.75
CA VAL A 119 9.80 -4.70 -18.49
C VAL A 119 9.86 -6.22 -18.29
N ASP A 120 10.77 -6.87 -19.01
CA ASP A 120 10.95 -8.33 -18.99
C ASP A 120 12.30 -8.75 -18.37
N ALA A 121 13.35 -7.94 -18.56
CA ALA A 121 14.70 -8.24 -18.05
C ALA A 121 15.50 -6.96 -17.76
N ILE A 122 16.48 -7.09 -16.87
CA ILE A 122 17.42 -6.02 -16.51
C ILE A 122 18.82 -6.61 -16.46
N ASP A 123 19.72 -6.10 -17.29
CA ASP A 123 21.14 -6.44 -17.30
C ASP A 123 21.90 -5.32 -16.57
N VAL A 124 22.62 -5.66 -15.52
CA VAL A 124 23.40 -4.71 -14.72
C VAL A 124 24.86 -4.75 -15.13
N ASP A 125 25.46 -3.56 -15.34
CA ASP A 125 26.86 -3.40 -15.60
C ASP A 125 27.55 -2.46 -14.60
N ARG A 126 28.81 -2.05 -14.89
CA ARG A 126 29.59 -1.17 -14.00
C ARG A 126 29.06 0.27 -13.94
N ASP A 127 28.42 0.71 -15.02
CA ASP A 127 28.02 2.11 -15.23
C ASP A 127 26.53 2.35 -15.05
N GLY A 128 25.76 1.24 -14.83
CA GLY A 128 24.31 1.32 -14.66
C GLY A 128 23.58 0.03 -15.00
N ALA A 129 22.50 0.13 -15.75
CA ALA A 129 21.72 -1.02 -16.19
C ALA A 129 21.05 -0.78 -17.55
N VAL A 130 20.88 -1.86 -18.29
CA VAL A 130 20.07 -1.95 -19.50
C VAL A 130 18.77 -2.65 -19.16
N VAL A 131 17.65 -1.94 -19.31
CA VAL A 131 16.30 -2.45 -19.07
C VAL A 131 15.64 -2.81 -20.40
N ARG A 132 15.28 -4.09 -20.56
CA ARG A 132 14.59 -4.58 -21.75
C ARG A 132 13.08 -4.60 -21.50
N SER A 133 12.34 -4.05 -22.42
CA SER A 133 10.89 -3.98 -22.37
C SER A 133 10.24 -4.24 -23.74
N SER A 134 8.92 -4.39 -23.76
CA SER A 134 8.14 -4.46 -25.00
C SER A 134 8.28 -3.22 -25.90
N ALA A 135 8.67 -2.06 -25.33
CA ALA A 135 8.92 -0.82 -26.05
C ALA A 135 10.39 -0.62 -26.46
N GLY A 136 11.25 -1.64 -26.28
CA GLY A 136 12.66 -1.62 -26.62
C GLY A 136 13.58 -1.60 -25.40
N ALA A 137 14.87 -1.29 -25.64
CA ALA A 137 15.89 -1.25 -24.60
C ALA A 137 16.18 0.17 -24.11
N PHE A 138 16.30 0.34 -22.81
CA PHE A 138 16.56 1.60 -22.14
C PHE A 138 17.78 1.47 -21.23
N GLU A 139 18.68 2.42 -21.30
CA GLU A 139 19.87 2.51 -20.46
C GLU A 139 19.65 3.53 -19.35
N ALA A 140 20.10 3.23 -18.14
CA ALA A 140 20.03 4.17 -17.02
C ALA A 140 21.17 3.96 -16.03
N ARG A 141 21.61 5.05 -15.38
CA ARG A 141 22.58 5.01 -14.28
C ARG A 141 21.96 4.43 -13.00
N VAL A 142 20.66 4.67 -12.80
CA VAL A 142 19.88 4.18 -11.66
C VAL A 142 18.54 3.65 -12.15
N VAL A 143 18.12 2.49 -11.65
CA VAL A 143 16.79 1.90 -11.88
C VAL A 143 16.03 1.82 -10.56
N VAL A 144 14.84 2.42 -10.51
CA VAL A 144 13.95 2.39 -9.36
C VAL A 144 12.77 1.45 -9.65
N GLY A 145 12.73 0.32 -8.96
CA GLY A 145 11.63 -0.66 -9.06
C GLY A 145 10.43 -0.22 -8.23
N CYS A 146 9.37 0.15 -8.94
CA CYS A 146 8.04 0.47 -8.41
C CYS A 146 6.97 -0.42 -9.05
N ASP A 147 7.36 -1.60 -9.50
CA ASP A 147 6.64 -2.53 -10.38
C ASP A 147 5.79 -3.56 -9.61
N GLY A 148 5.53 -3.28 -8.33
CA GLY A 148 4.55 -3.99 -7.51
C GLY A 148 4.98 -5.39 -7.07
N VAL A 149 4.00 -6.22 -6.71
CA VAL A 149 4.21 -7.55 -6.13
C VAL A 149 5.02 -8.48 -7.03
N GLY A 150 4.86 -8.38 -8.34
CA GLY A 150 5.57 -9.20 -9.34
C GLY A 150 6.93 -8.65 -9.78
N SER A 151 7.50 -7.70 -9.07
CA SER A 151 8.66 -6.89 -9.44
C SER A 151 9.78 -7.65 -10.17
N VAL A 152 10.06 -7.22 -11.40
CA VAL A 152 11.21 -7.68 -12.19
C VAL A 152 12.50 -7.10 -11.61
N VAL A 153 12.48 -5.83 -11.17
CA VAL A 153 13.64 -5.18 -10.54
C VAL A 153 14.08 -5.95 -9.30
N ARG A 154 13.14 -6.35 -8.44
CA ARG A 154 13.43 -7.17 -7.26
C ARG A 154 14.08 -8.52 -7.64
N LYS A 155 13.55 -9.19 -8.66
CA LYS A 155 14.13 -10.46 -9.18
C LYS A 155 15.54 -10.24 -9.69
N SER A 156 15.81 -9.16 -10.41
CA SER A 156 17.13 -8.82 -10.94
C SER A 156 18.15 -8.49 -9.83
N MET A 157 17.70 -8.10 -8.65
CA MET A 157 18.55 -7.99 -7.46
C MET A 157 18.89 -9.36 -6.81
N GLY A 158 18.33 -10.45 -7.32
CA GLY A 158 18.43 -11.80 -6.74
C GLY A 158 17.54 -12.01 -5.52
N LEU A 159 16.50 -11.19 -5.35
CA LEU A 159 15.57 -11.27 -4.23
C LEU A 159 14.35 -12.12 -4.59
N GLY A 160 13.98 -13.02 -3.70
CA GLY A 160 12.79 -13.86 -3.83
C GLY A 160 11.47 -13.11 -3.65
N PRO A 161 10.34 -13.84 -3.73
CA PRO A 161 9.00 -13.25 -3.61
C PRO A 161 8.69 -12.68 -2.21
N GLY A 162 9.51 -12.97 -1.20
CA GLY A 162 9.26 -12.64 0.20
C GLY A 162 8.36 -13.66 0.91
N ALA A 163 8.48 -13.73 2.24
CA ALA A 163 7.70 -14.65 3.08
C ALA A 163 6.29 -14.10 3.36
N LEU A 164 6.14 -12.79 3.51
CA LEU A 164 4.85 -12.16 3.82
C LEU A 164 4.11 -11.82 2.53
N ARG A 165 3.19 -12.68 2.13
CA ARG A 165 2.36 -12.50 0.93
C ARG A 165 0.91 -12.66 1.28
N ALA A 166 0.07 -11.76 0.76
CA ALA A 166 -1.37 -11.87 0.88
C ALA A 166 -2.01 -12.21 -0.45
N GLN A 167 -3.13 -12.90 -0.38
CA GLN A 167 -4.09 -13.08 -1.46
C GLN A 167 -5.32 -12.24 -1.16
N VAL A 168 -5.84 -11.62 -2.19
CA VAL A 168 -6.95 -10.68 -2.09
C VAL A 168 -7.99 -10.99 -3.15
N LEU A 169 -9.26 -10.95 -2.76
CA LEU A 169 -10.40 -10.99 -3.66
C LEU A 169 -11.32 -9.82 -3.31
N GLU A 170 -11.72 -9.05 -4.30
CA GLU A 170 -12.68 -7.95 -4.13
C GLU A 170 -13.68 -7.87 -5.28
N LEU A 171 -14.76 -7.16 -5.04
CA LEU A 171 -15.78 -6.85 -6.02
C LEU A 171 -16.53 -5.57 -5.59
N ASP A 172 -17.20 -4.93 -6.53
CA ASP A 172 -18.05 -3.78 -6.24
C ASP A 172 -19.52 -4.23 -6.29
N THR A 173 -20.31 -3.84 -5.29
CA THR A 173 -21.74 -4.11 -5.23
C THR A 173 -22.50 -2.80 -5.07
N GLU A 174 -23.80 -2.85 -5.30
CA GLU A 174 -24.73 -1.83 -4.81
C GLU A 174 -24.70 -1.76 -3.27
N PRO A 175 -25.03 -0.58 -2.67
CA PRO A 175 -25.23 -0.47 -1.24
C PRO A 175 -26.45 -1.31 -0.77
N VAL A 176 -26.35 -1.87 0.44
CA VAL A 176 -27.45 -2.61 1.08
C VAL A 176 -27.82 -2.01 2.44
N ALA A 177 -29.02 -2.32 2.94
CA ALA A 177 -29.57 -1.75 4.18
C ALA A 177 -28.71 -1.94 5.43
N GLY A 178 -27.82 -2.96 5.44
CA GLY A 178 -26.89 -3.23 6.54
C GLY A 178 -25.54 -2.52 6.45
N ASP A 179 -25.31 -1.74 5.41
CA ASP A 179 -24.03 -1.04 5.24
C ASP A 179 -23.85 0.06 6.29
N ARG A 180 -22.55 0.34 6.56
CA ARG A 180 -22.17 1.45 7.41
C ARG A 180 -22.42 2.78 6.73
N GLU A 181 -22.46 3.83 7.55
CA GLU A 181 -22.52 5.21 7.05
C GLU A 181 -21.35 5.47 6.08
N ARG A 182 -21.64 6.21 5.02
CA ARG A 182 -20.77 6.34 3.84
C ARG A 182 -19.37 6.92 4.13
N GLY A 183 -19.16 7.65 5.22
CA GLY A 183 -17.83 8.13 5.63
C GLY A 183 -17.02 7.11 6.45
N ILE A 184 -17.51 5.89 6.67
CA ILE A 184 -16.86 4.88 7.50
C ILE A 184 -16.37 3.72 6.64
N ILE A 185 -15.05 3.45 6.67
CA ILE A 185 -14.50 2.21 6.14
C ILE A 185 -14.59 1.12 7.21
N HIS A 186 -15.13 -0.03 6.81
CA HIS A 186 -15.41 -1.14 7.74
C HIS A 186 -14.46 -2.32 7.51
N PHE A 187 -13.95 -2.87 8.61
CA PHE A 187 -13.17 -4.09 8.66
C PHE A 187 -13.90 -5.13 9.54
N ASP A 188 -13.95 -6.38 9.07
CA ASP A 188 -14.53 -7.49 9.82
C ASP A 188 -13.50 -8.63 9.93
N ALA A 189 -12.98 -8.83 11.13
CA ALA A 189 -12.01 -9.84 11.51
C ALA A 189 -12.64 -10.97 12.32
N SER A 190 -13.98 -11.14 12.29
CA SER A 190 -14.70 -12.12 13.10
C SER A 190 -14.51 -13.58 12.66
N ASP A 191 -14.07 -13.82 11.42
CA ASP A 191 -13.74 -15.17 10.95
C ASP A 191 -12.41 -15.66 11.54
N ARG A 192 -12.47 -16.61 12.48
CA ARG A 192 -11.30 -17.18 13.16
C ARG A 192 -10.44 -18.09 12.27
N GLU A 193 -11.04 -18.66 11.23
CA GLU A 193 -10.33 -19.53 10.27
C GLU A 193 -9.62 -18.74 9.17
N LEU A 194 -9.81 -17.40 9.13
CA LEU A 194 -9.18 -16.53 8.17
C LEU A 194 -8.01 -15.78 8.82
N PRO A 195 -6.75 -16.09 8.51
CA PRO A 195 -5.62 -15.20 8.82
C PRO A 195 -5.72 -13.94 7.97
N GLY A 196 -6.62 -13.06 8.32
CA GLY A 196 -7.02 -11.92 7.53
C GLY A 196 -8.29 -11.27 8.04
N TYR A 197 -9.00 -10.60 7.14
CA TYR A 197 -10.25 -9.89 7.42
C TYR A 197 -11.05 -9.68 6.12
N THR A 198 -12.32 -9.33 6.24
CA THR A 198 -13.12 -8.78 5.14
C THR A 198 -13.33 -7.29 5.33
N TRP A 199 -13.67 -6.58 4.27
CA TRP A 199 -13.92 -5.14 4.33
C TRP A 199 -15.13 -4.73 3.49
N ASP A 200 -15.71 -3.56 3.84
CA ASP A 200 -16.67 -2.81 3.05
C ASP A 200 -16.21 -1.35 3.00
N PHE A 201 -15.83 -0.87 1.82
CA PHE A 201 -15.39 0.49 1.62
C PHE A 201 -16.34 1.18 0.65
N PRO A 202 -16.98 2.29 1.04
CA PRO A 202 -17.82 3.06 0.13
C PRO A 202 -16.97 3.57 -1.03
N THR A 203 -17.48 3.48 -2.25
CA THR A 203 -16.76 3.93 -3.45
C THR A 203 -17.69 4.58 -4.45
N ILE A 204 -17.13 5.21 -5.48
CA ILE A 204 -17.87 5.75 -6.63
C ILE A 204 -17.22 5.18 -7.89
N ALA A 205 -18.02 4.65 -8.81
CA ALA A 205 -17.56 4.22 -10.12
C ALA A 205 -18.57 4.60 -11.19
N GLY A 206 -18.13 5.27 -12.25
CA GLY A 206 -19.00 5.73 -13.32
C GLY A 206 -20.08 6.73 -12.86
N GLY A 207 -19.86 7.44 -11.74
CA GLY A 207 -20.83 8.34 -11.13
C GLY A 207 -21.85 7.65 -10.20
N GLU A 208 -21.79 6.33 -10.08
CA GLU A 208 -22.69 5.55 -9.22
C GLU A 208 -22.05 5.29 -7.85
N GLU A 209 -22.87 5.31 -6.81
CA GLU A 209 -22.49 4.94 -5.46
C GLU A 209 -22.45 3.42 -5.32
N LEU A 210 -21.28 2.89 -4.98
CA LEU A 210 -21.05 1.47 -4.79
C LEU A 210 -20.34 1.22 -3.46
N VAL A 211 -20.21 -0.05 -3.10
CA VAL A 211 -19.38 -0.53 -1.98
C VAL A 211 -18.38 -1.57 -2.52
N CYS A 212 -17.10 -1.27 -2.38
CA CYS A 212 -16.03 -2.25 -2.62
C CYS A 212 -15.96 -3.19 -1.44
N ARG A 213 -16.33 -4.45 -1.67
CA ARG A 213 -16.30 -5.51 -0.66
C ARG A 213 -15.20 -6.51 -0.99
N GLY A 214 -14.45 -6.91 0.02
CA GLY A 214 -13.37 -7.83 -0.24
C GLY A 214 -12.94 -8.65 0.95
N ILE A 215 -11.98 -9.51 0.69
CA ILE A 215 -11.36 -10.40 1.64
C ILE A 215 -9.84 -10.38 1.43
N TYR A 216 -9.12 -10.13 2.52
CA TYR A 216 -7.66 -10.18 2.61
C TYR A 216 -7.25 -11.43 3.39
N HIS A 217 -6.30 -12.18 2.85
CA HIS A 217 -5.73 -13.36 3.50
C HIS A 217 -4.20 -13.30 3.43
N LEU A 218 -3.55 -13.12 4.58
CA LEU A 218 -2.10 -13.24 4.69
C LEU A 218 -1.72 -14.73 4.81
N LYS A 219 -0.86 -15.20 3.91
CA LYS A 219 -0.33 -16.58 3.97
C LYS A 219 0.67 -16.70 5.13
N VAL A 220 0.21 -17.23 6.25
CA VAL A 220 1.03 -17.46 7.47
C VAL A 220 1.34 -18.95 7.69
N GLY A 221 0.84 -19.85 6.84
CA GLY A 221 1.02 -21.29 6.85
C GLY A 221 0.76 -21.89 5.47
N ASP A 222 0.70 -23.22 5.40
CA ASP A 222 0.47 -23.96 4.16
C ASP A 222 -1.02 -24.19 3.85
N GLU A 223 -1.92 -23.73 4.71
CA GLU A 223 -3.37 -23.91 4.53
C GLU A 223 -3.88 -23.06 3.36
N GLU A 224 -4.62 -23.72 2.47
CA GLU A 224 -5.31 -23.04 1.37
C GLU A 224 -6.69 -22.56 1.85
N VAL A 225 -6.94 -21.26 1.71
CA VAL A 225 -8.22 -20.62 2.03
C VAL A 225 -8.96 -20.32 0.75
N ASP A 226 -10.17 -20.88 0.59
CA ASP A 226 -11.05 -20.52 -0.54
C ASP A 226 -11.71 -19.15 -0.26
N LEU A 227 -11.08 -18.09 -0.76
CA LEU A 227 -11.56 -16.73 -0.61
C LEU A 227 -12.93 -16.51 -1.28
N GLY A 228 -13.18 -17.21 -2.40
CA GLY A 228 -14.45 -17.11 -3.12
C GLY A 228 -15.61 -17.65 -2.29
N LYS A 229 -15.42 -18.82 -1.68
CA LYS A 229 -16.42 -19.45 -0.81
C LYS A 229 -16.69 -18.59 0.43
N LYS A 230 -15.64 -18.09 1.10
CA LYS A 230 -15.79 -17.25 2.32
C LYS A 230 -16.47 -15.90 2.00
N LEU A 231 -16.00 -15.18 0.97
CA LEU A 231 -16.62 -13.91 0.57
C LEU A 231 -18.06 -14.14 0.05
N GLY A 232 -18.30 -15.20 -0.74
CA GLY A 232 -19.62 -15.56 -1.22
C GLY A 232 -20.62 -15.84 -0.10
N ALA A 233 -20.21 -16.58 0.93
CA ALA A 233 -21.06 -16.83 2.10
C ALA A 233 -21.41 -15.52 2.86
N ARG A 234 -20.43 -14.61 3.01
CA ARG A 234 -20.65 -13.30 3.61
C ARG A 234 -21.64 -12.46 2.80
N LEU A 235 -21.48 -12.42 1.47
CA LEU A 235 -22.38 -11.68 0.57
C LEU A 235 -23.80 -12.25 0.60
N ALA A 236 -23.93 -13.58 0.59
CA ALA A 236 -25.23 -14.25 0.68
C ALA A 236 -25.99 -13.87 1.97
N ALA A 237 -25.27 -13.75 3.11
CA ALA A 237 -25.86 -13.26 4.35
C ALA A 237 -26.36 -11.79 4.28
N MET A 238 -25.88 -11.02 3.29
CA MET A 238 -26.30 -9.65 3.00
C MET A 238 -27.36 -9.59 1.88
N GLY A 239 -27.81 -10.74 1.36
CA GLY A 239 -28.73 -10.82 0.24
C GLY A 239 -28.11 -10.59 -1.14
N LEU A 240 -26.79 -10.63 -1.23
CA LEU A 240 -26.01 -10.43 -2.46
C LEU A 240 -25.50 -11.78 -3.01
N ASP A 241 -25.51 -11.93 -4.33
CA ASP A 241 -24.99 -13.13 -5.01
C ASP A 241 -23.65 -12.82 -5.68
N ILE A 242 -22.57 -13.42 -5.19
CA ILE A 242 -21.20 -13.21 -5.71
C ILE A 242 -21.08 -13.45 -7.21
N ALA A 243 -21.90 -14.32 -7.79
CA ALA A 243 -21.87 -14.65 -9.21
C ALA A 243 -22.30 -13.48 -10.12
N LYS A 244 -23.00 -12.50 -9.57
CA LYS A 244 -23.47 -11.31 -10.32
C LYS A 244 -22.38 -10.25 -10.49
N TYR A 245 -21.25 -10.34 -9.76
CA TYR A 245 -20.24 -9.29 -9.72
C TYR A 245 -18.91 -9.76 -10.33
N LYS A 246 -18.17 -8.80 -10.88
CA LYS A 246 -16.83 -9.03 -11.40
C LYS A 246 -15.85 -9.30 -10.25
N ASN A 247 -15.41 -10.53 -10.12
CA ASN A 247 -14.39 -10.92 -9.16
C ASN A 247 -13.02 -10.41 -9.59
N LYS A 248 -12.34 -9.68 -8.69
CA LYS A 248 -11.01 -9.08 -8.89
C LYS A 248 -10.03 -9.72 -7.92
N ARG A 249 -9.13 -10.59 -8.44
CA ARG A 249 -8.12 -11.31 -7.63
C ARG A 249 -6.75 -10.68 -7.83
N PHE A 250 -6.02 -10.49 -6.75
CA PHE A 250 -4.65 -10.00 -6.79
C PHE A 250 -3.85 -10.47 -5.56
N ALA A 251 -2.55 -10.24 -5.59
CA ALA A 251 -1.67 -10.52 -4.48
C ALA A 251 -1.04 -9.23 -3.96
N GLU A 252 -0.62 -9.23 -2.71
CA GLU A 252 0.16 -8.17 -2.09
C GLU A 252 1.43 -8.73 -1.45
N ARG A 253 2.44 -7.87 -1.35
CA ARG A 253 3.72 -8.17 -0.70
C ARG A 253 3.86 -7.37 0.58
N GLY A 254 3.92 -8.06 1.72
CA GLY A 254 4.33 -7.47 2.97
C GLY A 254 5.83 -7.15 3.00
N VAL A 255 6.19 -6.13 3.75
CA VAL A 255 7.58 -5.71 3.89
C VAL A 255 8.41 -6.70 4.73
N GLU A 256 9.67 -6.85 4.36
CA GLU A 256 10.71 -7.56 5.12
C GLU A 256 11.82 -6.55 5.44
N MET A 257 11.75 -5.94 6.62
CA MET A 257 12.63 -4.83 7.03
C MET A 257 14.11 -5.20 7.19
N ASP A 258 14.40 -6.49 7.33
CA ASP A 258 15.78 -7.00 7.39
C ASP A 258 16.38 -7.22 5.99
N GLY A 259 15.54 -7.20 4.96
CA GLY A 259 15.92 -7.33 3.56
C GLY A 259 16.65 -6.11 3.00
N THR A 260 17.14 -6.24 1.79
CA THR A 260 17.85 -5.18 1.05
C THR A 260 16.86 -4.44 0.13
N PHE A 261 16.90 -3.11 0.16
CA PHE A 261 16.09 -2.24 -0.71
C PHE A 261 16.91 -1.60 -1.85
N ALA A 262 18.24 -1.79 -1.88
CA ALA A 262 19.08 -1.36 -3.00
C ALA A 262 20.29 -2.28 -3.16
N LYS A 263 20.71 -2.50 -4.42
CA LYS A 263 21.89 -3.32 -4.77
C LYS A 263 22.44 -2.86 -6.12
N GLY A 264 23.71 -2.40 -6.12
CA GLY A 264 24.30 -1.79 -7.32
C GLY A 264 23.45 -0.61 -7.84
N PRO A 265 23.10 -0.56 -9.13
CA PRO A 265 22.30 0.52 -9.69
C PRO A 265 20.78 0.37 -9.46
N LEU A 266 20.34 -0.69 -8.78
CA LEU A 266 18.93 -1.03 -8.58
C LEU A 266 18.48 -0.64 -7.18
N MET A 267 17.27 -0.07 -7.06
CA MET A 267 16.61 0.21 -5.78
C MET A 267 15.11 -0.07 -5.88
N LEU A 268 14.47 -0.36 -4.75
CA LEU A 268 13.05 -0.71 -4.65
C LEU A 268 12.29 0.34 -3.85
N ALA A 269 11.08 0.64 -4.31
CA ALA A 269 10.12 1.49 -3.61
C ALA A 269 8.68 0.96 -3.78
N GLY A 270 7.77 1.40 -2.91
CA GLY A 270 6.40 0.92 -2.92
C GLY A 270 6.29 -0.59 -2.67
N GLU A 271 5.31 -1.24 -3.27
CA GLU A 271 5.05 -2.67 -3.06
C GLU A 271 6.17 -3.60 -3.57
N ALA A 272 7.02 -3.16 -4.49
CA ALA A 272 8.22 -3.89 -4.87
C ALA A 272 9.20 -4.04 -3.69
N ALA A 273 9.25 -3.04 -2.81
CA ALA A 273 9.97 -3.06 -1.53
C ALA A 273 9.17 -3.79 -0.44
N GLY A 274 7.87 -3.72 -0.48
CA GLY A 274 6.90 -4.26 0.48
C GLY A 274 6.13 -3.19 1.23
N ILE A 275 4.86 -3.49 1.52
CA ILE A 275 3.90 -2.62 2.23
C ILE A 275 3.47 -3.25 3.56
N ASP A 276 2.48 -2.67 4.22
CA ASP A 276 1.93 -3.19 5.47
C ASP A 276 1.39 -4.61 5.33
N PRO A 277 1.97 -5.60 6.01
CA PRO A 277 1.48 -6.98 5.96
C PRO A 277 0.28 -7.25 6.87
N VAL A 278 -0.12 -6.30 7.72
CA VAL A 278 -1.24 -6.49 8.66
C VAL A 278 -2.55 -6.06 8.03
N THR A 279 -2.60 -4.88 7.45
CA THR A 279 -3.85 -4.32 6.91
C THR A 279 -3.85 -4.18 5.39
N GLY A 280 -2.74 -4.47 4.69
CA GLY A 280 -2.64 -4.24 3.25
C GLY A 280 -2.65 -2.75 2.86
N GLU A 281 -2.48 -1.82 3.82
CA GLU A 281 -2.36 -0.40 3.51
C GLU A 281 -1.15 -0.18 2.60
N GLY A 282 -1.38 0.28 1.37
CA GLY A 282 -0.31 0.37 0.39
C GLY A 282 -0.18 1.70 -0.34
N ILE A 283 -1.28 2.43 -0.58
CA ILE A 283 -1.24 3.62 -1.45
C ILE A 283 -0.46 4.76 -0.79
N ALA A 284 -0.78 5.13 0.44
CA ALA A 284 -0.07 6.20 1.15
C ALA A 284 1.40 5.82 1.38
N GLN A 285 1.69 4.57 1.72
CA GLN A 285 3.06 4.07 1.88
C GLN A 285 3.84 4.09 0.56
N ALA A 286 3.20 3.74 -0.56
CA ALA A 286 3.80 3.83 -1.89
C ALA A 286 4.19 5.27 -2.25
N VAL A 287 3.33 6.23 -1.94
CA VAL A 287 3.59 7.66 -2.10
C VAL A 287 4.73 8.13 -1.18
N GLU A 288 4.75 7.68 0.09
CA GLU A 288 5.84 7.99 1.02
C GLU A 288 7.19 7.46 0.51
N TYR A 289 7.26 6.19 0.08
CA TYR A 289 8.45 5.64 -0.56
C TYR A 289 8.90 6.52 -1.74
N GLY A 290 7.97 6.81 -2.65
CA GLY A 290 8.25 7.62 -3.84
C GLY A 290 8.83 9.00 -3.49
N SER A 291 8.27 9.67 -2.49
CA SER A 291 8.73 11.00 -2.08
C SER A 291 10.15 11.02 -1.50
N MET A 292 10.62 9.91 -0.93
CA MET A 292 11.96 9.78 -0.39
C MET A 292 13.02 9.44 -1.45
N VAL A 293 12.59 8.91 -2.62
CA VAL A 293 13.50 8.47 -3.69
C VAL A 293 14.29 9.65 -4.26
N GLY A 294 13.61 10.76 -4.56
CA GLY A 294 14.23 11.90 -5.25
C GLY A 294 15.46 12.46 -4.54
N PRO A 295 15.36 12.88 -3.27
CA PRO A 295 16.52 13.38 -2.52
C PRO A 295 17.67 12.38 -2.39
N HIS A 296 17.35 11.06 -2.32
CA HIS A 296 18.39 10.03 -2.23
C HIS A 296 19.11 9.83 -3.55
N VAL A 297 18.37 9.71 -4.65
CA VAL A 297 18.92 9.50 -5.98
C VAL A 297 19.77 10.71 -6.43
N ALA A 298 19.30 11.93 -6.16
CA ALA A 298 20.05 13.14 -6.48
C ALA A 298 21.42 13.17 -5.78
N LEU A 299 21.46 12.87 -4.47
CA LEU A 299 22.73 12.76 -3.72
C LEU A 299 23.62 11.65 -4.27
N ALA A 300 23.07 10.48 -4.59
CA ALA A 300 23.82 9.36 -5.11
C ALA A 300 24.45 9.69 -6.49
N LEU A 301 23.71 10.33 -7.37
CA LEU A 301 24.20 10.71 -8.70
C LEU A 301 25.23 11.82 -8.67
N ARG A 302 25.22 12.70 -7.65
CA ARG A 302 26.28 13.68 -7.36
C ARG A 302 27.48 13.08 -6.66
N ARG A 303 27.46 11.79 -6.31
CA ARG A 303 28.48 11.07 -5.52
C ARG A 303 28.61 11.59 -4.08
N GLU A 304 27.59 12.23 -3.55
CA GLU A 304 27.52 12.70 -2.16
C GLU A 304 26.98 11.62 -1.21
N ALA A 305 26.37 10.56 -1.77
CA ALA A 305 25.92 9.37 -1.06
C ALA A 305 26.10 8.11 -1.90
N ARG A 306 26.06 6.94 -1.26
CA ARG A 306 26.02 5.64 -1.95
C ARG A 306 24.55 5.27 -2.20
N LEU A 307 24.24 4.70 -3.38
CA LEU A 307 22.89 4.28 -3.72
C LEU A 307 22.37 3.18 -2.76
N GLU A 308 23.23 2.27 -2.33
CA GLU A 308 22.90 1.22 -1.35
C GLU A 308 22.49 1.78 0.03
N GLY A 309 22.90 3.00 0.36
CA GLY A 309 22.43 3.75 1.54
C GLY A 309 20.91 3.96 1.59
N TRP A 310 20.21 3.67 0.48
CA TRP A 310 18.76 3.64 0.43
C TRP A 310 18.15 2.68 1.43
N THR A 311 18.74 1.50 1.60
CA THR A 311 18.28 0.51 2.59
C THR A 311 18.23 1.10 4.00
N ASP A 312 19.30 1.78 4.41
CA ASP A 312 19.35 2.44 5.72
C ASP A 312 18.42 3.64 5.82
N ARG A 313 18.31 4.41 4.72
CA ARG A 313 17.38 5.55 4.67
C ARG A 313 15.94 5.10 4.89
N VAL A 314 15.49 4.04 4.21
CA VAL A 314 14.17 3.45 4.43
C VAL A 314 14.01 3.01 5.88
N ARG A 315 14.95 2.23 6.41
CA ARG A 315 14.87 1.68 7.77
C ARG A 315 14.80 2.75 8.86
N ARG A 316 15.49 3.88 8.69
CA ARG A 316 15.53 5.00 9.64
C ARG A 316 14.38 5.99 9.47
N SER A 317 13.67 5.93 8.35
CA SER A 317 12.52 6.82 8.06
C SER A 317 11.35 6.55 9.03
N ARG A 318 10.38 7.50 9.07
CA ARG A 318 9.11 7.28 9.76
C ARG A 318 8.39 6.06 9.19
N LEU A 319 8.30 5.96 7.85
CA LEU A 319 7.69 4.83 7.15
C LEU A 319 8.35 3.51 7.54
N GLY A 320 9.68 3.42 7.53
CA GLY A 320 10.39 2.19 7.88
C GLY A 320 10.21 1.77 9.34
N ARG A 321 10.14 2.71 10.28
CA ARG A 321 9.83 2.41 11.69
C ARG A 321 8.40 1.87 11.85
N ASP A 322 7.42 2.50 11.18
CA ASP A 322 6.03 2.05 11.18
C ASP A 322 5.90 0.64 10.60
N LEU A 323 6.44 0.42 9.42
CA LEU A 323 6.43 -0.90 8.76
C LEU A 323 7.11 -2.00 9.58
N ARG A 324 8.20 -1.68 10.29
CA ARG A 324 8.88 -2.63 11.18
C ARG A 324 8.00 -3.06 12.35
N ILE A 325 7.25 -2.11 12.93
CA ILE A 325 6.29 -2.41 14.00
C ILE A 325 5.21 -3.33 13.45
N ARG A 326 4.62 -3.01 12.29
CA ARG A 326 3.57 -3.81 11.64
C ARG A 326 4.07 -5.22 11.28
N GLN A 327 5.29 -5.34 10.74
CA GLN A 327 5.90 -6.65 10.46
C GLN A 327 6.01 -7.52 11.72
N ARG A 328 6.41 -6.92 12.86
CA ARG A 328 6.49 -7.65 14.13
C ARG A 328 5.13 -8.06 14.66
N LEU A 329 4.11 -7.23 14.44
CA LEU A 329 2.75 -7.50 14.89
C LEU A 329 2.01 -8.57 14.07
N VAL A 330 2.52 -8.99 12.91
CA VAL A 330 1.90 -10.03 12.08
C VAL A 330 1.58 -11.29 12.89
N ARG A 331 2.52 -11.75 13.73
CA ARG A 331 2.35 -12.96 14.55
C ARG A 331 1.25 -12.81 15.61
N GLU A 332 1.04 -11.59 16.10
CA GLU A 332 -0.02 -11.29 17.07
C GLU A 332 -1.39 -11.19 16.38
N PHE A 333 -1.47 -10.50 15.25
CA PHE A 333 -2.71 -10.31 14.49
C PHE A 333 -3.22 -11.59 13.83
N TYR A 334 -2.33 -12.51 13.44
CA TYR A 334 -2.70 -13.71 12.68
C TYR A 334 -2.18 -15.00 13.31
N GLY A 335 -1.77 -14.95 14.57
CA GLY A 335 -1.29 -16.09 15.34
C GLY A 335 -2.26 -16.52 16.46
N PRO A 336 -1.83 -17.47 17.29
CA PRO A 336 -2.68 -18.03 18.36
C PRO A 336 -3.20 -17.03 19.39
N ARG A 337 -2.50 -15.89 19.57
CA ARG A 337 -2.89 -14.82 20.52
C ARG A 337 -3.82 -13.78 19.93
N ARG A 338 -4.24 -13.95 18.66
CA ARG A 338 -5.18 -13.03 17.98
C ARG A 338 -6.43 -12.72 18.82
N PRO A 339 -7.13 -13.69 19.49
CA PRO A 339 -8.32 -13.37 20.27
C PRO A 339 -8.08 -12.35 21.39
N GLN A 340 -6.95 -12.48 22.10
CA GLN A 340 -6.60 -11.57 23.19
C GLN A 340 -6.25 -10.17 22.66
N LEU A 341 -5.54 -10.08 21.52
CA LEU A 341 -5.24 -8.82 20.90
C LEU A 341 -6.50 -8.10 20.42
N GLU A 342 -7.42 -8.83 19.76
CA GLU A 342 -8.68 -8.29 19.27
C GLU A 342 -9.53 -7.70 20.42
N GLU A 343 -9.62 -8.38 21.57
CA GLU A 343 -10.31 -7.86 22.74
C GLU A 343 -9.69 -6.53 23.23
N VAL A 344 -8.37 -6.41 23.18
CA VAL A 344 -7.69 -5.15 23.51
C VAL A 344 -8.03 -4.06 22.51
N LEU A 345 -8.01 -4.36 21.20
CA LEU A 345 -8.26 -3.39 20.13
C LEU A 345 -9.69 -2.82 20.15
N VAL A 346 -10.67 -3.64 20.56
CA VAL A 346 -12.09 -3.24 20.59
C VAL A 346 -12.61 -2.95 22.02
N SER A 347 -11.73 -2.93 23.01
CA SER A 347 -12.11 -2.66 24.41
C SER A 347 -12.78 -1.29 24.57
N ASP A 348 -12.29 -0.31 23.84
CA ASP A 348 -12.84 1.04 23.70
C ASP A 348 -12.45 1.61 22.32
N GLU A 349 -12.76 2.88 22.04
CA GLU A 349 -12.48 3.50 20.75
C GLU A 349 -11.04 4.02 20.58
N SER A 350 -10.22 4.05 21.64
CA SER A 350 -8.91 4.71 21.65
C SER A 350 -7.96 4.15 20.58
N PHE A 351 -7.96 2.81 20.40
CA PHE A 351 -7.12 2.18 19.38
C PHE A 351 -7.55 2.55 17.96
N LEU A 352 -8.84 2.51 17.69
CA LEU A 352 -9.37 2.86 16.37
C LEU A 352 -9.18 4.35 16.11
N SER A 353 -9.41 5.22 17.11
CA SER A 353 -9.14 6.65 17.02
C SER A 353 -7.67 6.93 16.71
N ALA A 354 -6.74 6.27 17.42
CA ALA A 354 -5.31 6.38 17.14
C ALA A 354 -4.97 5.89 15.73
N GLY A 355 -5.57 4.78 15.29
CA GLY A 355 -5.43 4.25 13.93
C GLY A 355 -5.92 5.24 12.86
N CYS A 356 -7.11 5.82 13.05
CA CYS A 356 -7.67 6.87 12.19
C CYS A 356 -6.73 8.08 12.10
N ARG A 357 -6.26 8.61 13.23
CA ARG A 357 -5.35 9.75 13.27
C ARG A 357 -4.01 9.45 12.60
N HIS A 358 -3.48 8.23 12.80
CA HIS A 358 -2.26 7.79 12.11
C HIS A 358 -2.46 7.75 10.59
N PHE A 359 -3.54 7.16 10.11
CA PHE A 359 -3.90 7.10 8.70
C PHE A 359 -4.09 8.50 8.09
N GLY A 360 -4.73 9.41 8.84
CA GLY A 360 -4.98 10.79 8.45
C GLY A 360 -3.79 11.76 8.62
N ALA A 361 -2.65 11.31 9.17
CA ALA A 361 -1.54 12.18 9.60
C ALA A 361 -2.03 13.36 10.46
N GLN A 362 -2.92 13.06 11.39
CA GLN A 362 -3.45 14.03 12.36
C GLN A 362 -2.68 13.93 13.69
N PRO A 363 -2.69 15.00 14.51
CA PRO A 363 -2.10 14.96 15.84
C PRO A 363 -2.70 13.85 16.69
N MET A 364 -1.85 13.13 17.41
CA MET A 364 -2.28 12.13 18.38
C MET A 364 -2.79 12.79 19.65
N GLU A 365 -3.92 12.34 20.18
CA GLU A 365 -4.40 12.75 21.49
C GLU A 365 -3.67 11.95 22.57
N LEU A 366 -2.96 12.67 23.47
CA LEU A 366 -2.08 12.03 24.45
C LEU A 366 -2.82 11.07 25.40
N GLY A 367 -4.02 11.44 25.87
CA GLY A 367 -4.82 10.61 26.77
C GLY A 367 -5.20 9.26 26.17
N PRO A 368 -5.93 9.22 25.02
CA PRO A 368 -6.26 7.97 24.32
C PRO A 368 -5.04 7.15 23.93
N VAL A 369 -3.97 7.79 23.45
CA VAL A 369 -2.74 7.08 23.09
C VAL A 369 -2.06 6.46 24.30
N ALA A 370 -1.95 7.18 25.42
CA ALA A 370 -1.35 6.65 26.66
C ALA A 370 -2.17 5.45 27.18
N PHE A 371 -3.50 5.55 27.14
CA PHE A 371 -4.39 4.49 27.54
C PHE A 371 -4.25 3.24 26.65
N ALA A 372 -4.25 3.44 25.33
CA ALA A 372 -4.03 2.39 24.35
C ALA A 372 -2.67 1.69 24.54
N LEU A 373 -1.59 2.46 24.69
CA LEU A 373 -0.25 1.92 24.95
C LEU A 373 -0.17 1.19 26.28
N GLY A 374 -0.82 1.69 27.35
CA GLY A 374 -0.91 1.01 28.64
C GLY A 374 -1.57 -0.37 28.54
N ARG A 375 -2.66 -0.47 27.78
CA ARG A 375 -3.35 -1.77 27.54
C ARG A 375 -2.53 -2.73 26.70
N LEU A 376 -1.86 -2.23 25.64
CA LEU A 376 -0.92 -3.05 24.88
C LEU A 376 0.25 -3.52 25.74
N GLY A 377 0.79 -2.66 26.61
CA GLY A 377 1.84 -3.02 27.55
C GLY A 377 1.40 -4.14 28.51
N LEU A 378 0.20 -4.05 29.07
CA LEU A 378 -0.40 -5.11 29.89
C LEU A 378 -0.65 -6.40 29.09
N TYR A 379 -1.10 -6.30 27.85
CA TYR A 379 -1.24 -7.44 26.95
C TYR A 379 0.09 -8.18 26.76
N PHE A 380 1.15 -7.45 26.38
CA PHE A 380 2.47 -8.04 26.16
C PHE A 380 3.11 -8.57 27.46
N ALA A 381 2.93 -7.89 28.61
CA ALA A 381 3.40 -8.38 29.89
C ALA A 381 2.73 -9.72 30.29
N ARG A 382 1.42 -9.83 30.09
CA ARG A 382 0.70 -11.11 30.31
C ARG A 382 1.15 -12.20 29.33
N ALA A 383 1.37 -11.84 28.06
CA ALA A 383 1.85 -12.79 27.05
C ALA A 383 3.24 -13.36 27.39
N LEU A 384 4.11 -12.56 28.01
CA LEU A 384 5.44 -13.01 28.49
C LEU A 384 5.36 -13.92 29.72
N LEU A 385 4.32 -13.78 30.57
CA LEU A 385 4.13 -14.60 31.76
C LEU A 385 3.40 -15.92 31.47
N SER A 386 2.77 -16.06 30.30
CA SER A 386 1.96 -17.23 29.90
C SER A 386 2.65 -18.13 28.86
N GLY A 387 3.85 -17.80 28.42
CA GLY A 387 4.71 -18.60 27.52
C GLY A 387 5.95 -19.10 28.21
#